data_c6d301967dba47a6f6a0fadc307422b3
#
_entry.id   c6d301967dba47a6f6a0fadc307422b3
#
_cell.length_a   1.000
_cell.length_b   1.000
_cell.length_c   1.000
_cell.angle_alpha   90.00
_cell.angle_beta   90.00
_cell.angle_gamma   90.00
#
_symmetry.space_group_name_H-M   'P 1'
#
loop_
_entity.id
_entity.type
_entity.pdbx_description
1 polymer ?
#
loop_
_entity_poly.entity_id
_entity_poly.type
_entity_poly.pdbx_seq_one_letter_code
_entity_poly.pdbx_strand_id
1 'polypeptide(L)'
;MKHILTASLLCLLAAPAFAADTRLELPLQDLVNSPEAKAAGIDGSVRFYLAGQKTPTVVSRFGEDVTNKKTNGVGKSDAESCRWVALSALKALQEGAKDRGANAVIDIVSYFKKNEFRSATNYECHAGGIMSGVAFKATYAKVK
;
A
#
# COMPACT_ATOMS: atom_id res chain seq x y z
N MET A 1 28.39 -24.00 62.31
CA MET A 1 28.67 -23.49 60.94
C MET A 1 27.41 -23.61 60.12
N LYS A 2 26.74 -22.50 59.88
CA LYS A 2 25.51 -22.51 59.07
C LYS A 2 25.88 -21.99 57.67
N HIS A 3 25.78 -22.87 56.69
CA HIS A 3 25.93 -22.48 55.26
C HIS A 3 24.61 -21.96 54.76
N ILE A 4 24.56 -20.63 54.46
CA ILE A 4 23.44 -20.00 53.79
C ILE A 4 23.67 -20.13 52.29
N LEU A 5 22.88 -20.98 51.61
CA LEU A 5 22.82 -21.02 50.15
C LEU A 5 21.89 -19.90 49.70
N THR A 6 22.47 -18.85 49.14
CA THR A 6 21.69 -17.81 48.41
C THR A 6 21.41 -18.32 47.00
N ALA A 7 20.16 -18.72 46.77
CA ALA A 7 19.69 -19.01 45.42
C ALA A 7 19.40 -17.69 44.67
N SER A 8 20.26 -17.35 43.71
CA SER A 8 20.01 -16.23 42.80
C SER A 8 18.96 -16.63 41.77
N LEU A 9 17.78 -16.08 41.93
CA LEU A 9 16.69 -16.22 40.94
C LEU A 9 16.96 -15.28 39.77
N LEU A 10 17.44 -15.85 38.67
CA LEU A 10 17.66 -15.13 37.40
C LEU A 10 16.31 -14.95 36.72
N CYS A 11 15.64 -13.82 36.92
CA CYS A 11 14.46 -13.45 36.12
C CYS A 11 14.89 -13.14 34.68
N LEU A 12 14.70 -14.09 33.77
CA LEU A 12 14.72 -13.81 32.33
C LEU A 12 13.50 -12.94 32.00
N LEU A 13 13.73 -11.65 31.82
CA LEU A 13 12.76 -10.75 31.21
C LEU A 13 12.69 -11.10 29.72
N ALA A 14 11.72 -11.91 29.33
CA ALA A 14 11.37 -12.10 27.95
C ALA A 14 10.72 -10.78 27.47
N ALA A 15 11.47 -9.96 26.73
CA ALA A 15 10.90 -8.81 26.04
C ALA A 15 9.93 -9.32 24.97
N PRO A 16 8.70 -8.79 24.89
CA PRO A 16 7.79 -9.17 23.82
C PRO A 16 8.42 -8.77 22.49
N ALA A 17 8.66 -9.75 21.61
CA ALA A 17 9.05 -9.49 20.25
C ALA A 17 7.82 -8.94 19.51
N PHE A 18 7.73 -7.62 19.40
CA PHE A 18 6.78 -7.00 18.48
C PHE A 18 7.24 -7.31 17.05
N ALA A 19 6.35 -7.93 16.24
CA ALA A 19 6.58 -8.05 14.81
C ALA A 19 6.80 -6.63 14.23
N ALA A 20 7.97 -6.40 13.60
CA ALA A 20 8.29 -5.10 13.04
C ALA A 20 7.32 -4.79 11.89
N ASP A 21 6.50 -3.77 12.04
CA ASP A 21 5.71 -3.16 10.97
C ASP A 21 6.53 -2.01 10.40
N THR A 22 7.10 -2.22 9.21
CA THR A 22 7.89 -1.20 8.53
C THR A 22 6.98 -0.45 7.58
N ARG A 23 6.85 0.85 7.82
CA ARG A 23 6.14 1.76 6.93
C ARG A 23 7.10 2.27 5.85
N LEU A 24 6.74 2.04 4.58
CA LEU A 24 7.46 2.54 3.43
C LEU A 24 6.61 3.57 2.69
N GLU A 25 7.26 4.60 2.17
CA GLU A 25 6.69 5.56 1.24
C GLU A 25 7.41 5.41 -0.10
N LEU A 26 6.69 5.01 -1.13
CA LEU A 26 7.26 4.63 -2.42
C LEU A 26 6.62 5.43 -3.56
N PRO A 27 7.39 5.79 -4.61
CA PRO A 27 6.86 6.59 -5.72
C PRO A 27 5.86 5.81 -6.57
N LEU A 28 4.65 6.35 -6.72
CA LEU A 28 3.57 5.70 -7.47
C LEU A 28 3.84 5.66 -8.96
N GLN A 29 4.34 6.76 -9.55
CA GLN A 29 4.54 6.84 -11.00
C GLN A 29 5.63 5.89 -11.48
N ASP A 30 6.68 5.68 -10.69
CA ASP A 30 7.72 4.70 -10.99
C ASP A 30 7.14 3.28 -11.03
N LEU A 31 6.22 2.98 -10.11
CA LEU A 31 5.54 1.69 -10.09
C LEU A 31 4.61 1.52 -11.30
N VAL A 32 3.77 2.50 -11.60
CA VAL A 32 2.81 2.45 -12.72
C VAL A 32 3.53 2.29 -14.05
N ASN A 33 4.69 2.91 -14.21
CA ASN A 33 5.48 2.86 -15.44
C ASN A 33 6.47 1.68 -15.50
N SER A 34 6.47 0.81 -14.49
CA SER A 34 7.42 -0.30 -14.41
C SER A 34 7.04 -1.48 -15.33
N PRO A 35 8.02 -2.31 -15.72
CA PRO A 35 7.74 -3.57 -16.43
C PRO A 35 6.82 -4.50 -15.65
N GLU A 36 6.93 -4.51 -14.31
CA GLU A 36 6.10 -5.32 -13.41
C GLU A 36 4.63 -4.89 -13.49
N ALA A 37 4.36 -3.59 -13.63
CA ALA A 37 3.00 -3.08 -13.80
C ALA A 37 2.36 -3.62 -15.09
N LYS A 38 3.10 -3.62 -16.19
CA LYS A 38 2.64 -4.21 -17.45
C LYS A 38 2.37 -5.71 -17.31
N ALA A 39 3.28 -6.44 -16.68
CA ALA A 39 3.12 -7.87 -16.41
C ALA A 39 1.91 -8.17 -15.51
N ALA A 40 1.59 -7.28 -14.58
CA ALA A 40 0.41 -7.38 -13.72
C ALA A 40 -0.90 -6.98 -14.41
N GLY A 41 -0.85 -6.48 -15.65
CA GLY A 41 -2.03 -6.09 -16.43
C GLY A 41 -2.47 -4.63 -16.25
N ILE A 42 -1.58 -3.76 -15.79
CA ILE A 42 -1.77 -2.30 -15.83
C ILE A 42 -1.48 -1.86 -17.27
N ASP A 43 -2.53 -1.57 -18.03
CA ASP A 43 -2.46 -1.46 -19.49
C ASP A 43 -2.50 -0.02 -20.01
N GLY A 44 -2.53 0.98 -19.13
CA GLY A 44 -2.58 2.40 -19.49
C GLY A 44 -3.97 2.90 -19.89
N SER A 45 -4.98 2.05 -19.96
CA SER A 45 -6.37 2.46 -20.25
C SER A 45 -6.98 3.33 -19.16
N VAL A 46 -6.48 3.18 -17.94
CA VAL A 46 -6.84 3.97 -16.76
C VAL A 46 -5.58 4.63 -16.21
N ARG A 47 -5.61 5.94 -16.05
CA ARG A 47 -4.52 6.70 -15.46
C ARG A 47 -4.73 6.91 -13.98
N PHE A 48 -3.66 6.90 -13.20
CA PHE A 48 -3.68 7.01 -11.74
C PHE A 48 -3.05 8.33 -11.30
N TYR A 49 -3.76 9.07 -10.47
CA TYR A 49 -3.31 10.36 -9.94
C TYR A 49 -3.47 10.41 -8.42
N LEU A 50 -2.37 10.63 -7.73
CA LEU A 50 -2.37 10.89 -6.30
C LEU A 50 -3.04 12.22 -5.98
N ALA A 51 -3.62 12.33 -4.80
CA ALA A 51 -4.17 13.59 -4.30
C ALA A 51 -3.08 14.67 -4.25
N GLY A 52 -3.38 15.84 -4.82
CA GLY A 52 -2.41 16.92 -4.98
C GLY A 52 -1.60 16.87 -6.27
N GLN A 53 -1.63 15.76 -7.01
CA GLN A 53 -1.04 15.66 -8.34
C GLN A 53 -1.95 16.37 -9.36
N LYS A 54 -1.34 17.09 -10.30
CA LYS A 54 -2.09 17.74 -11.37
C LYS A 54 -2.74 16.70 -12.28
N THR A 55 -4.05 16.84 -12.48
CA THR A 55 -4.83 16.00 -13.39
C THR A 55 -5.25 16.78 -14.64
N PRO A 56 -5.53 16.09 -15.77
CA PRO A 56 -6.30 16.70 -16.85
C PRO A 56 -7.68 17.16 -16.37
N THR A 57 -8.38 17.93 -17.18
CA THR A 57 -9.73 18.40 -16.83
C THR A 57 -10.64 17.22 -16.52
N VAL A 58 -11.24 17.23 -15.34
CA VAL A 58 -12.23 16.23 -14.92
C VAL A 58 -13.57 16.55 -15.57
N VAL A 59 -14.08 15.62 -16.36
CA VAL A 59 -15.37 15.74 -17.06
C VAL A 59 -16.50 15.20 -16.19
N SER A 60 -16.29 14.05 -15.56
CA SER A 60 -17.28 13.40 -14.70
C SER A 60 -16.60 12.64 -13.55
N ARG A 61 -17.29 12.53 -12.44
CA ARG A 61 -16.89 11.73 -11.27
C ARG A 61 -17.92 10.62 -11.07
N PHE A 62 -17.43 9.39 -10.83
CA PHE A 62 -18.28 8.20 -10.72
C PHE A 62 -18.28 7.57 -9.31
N GLY A 63 -17.89 8.37 -8.33
CA GLY A 63 -17.90 7.95 -6.94
C GLY A 63 -16.54 7.51 -6.43
N GLU A 64 -16.50 7.33 -5.12
CA GLU A 64 -15.34 6.99 -4.34
C GLU A 64 -15.30 5.50 -4.05
N ASP A 65 -14.11 4.93 -3.95
CA ASP A 65 -13.90 3.54 -3.60
C ASP A 65 -12.69 3.37 -2.70
N VAL A 66 -12.66 2.28 -1.96
CA VAL A 66 -11.56 1.88 -1.10
C VAL A 66 -11.10 0.47 -1.50
N THR A 67 -9.82 0.30 -1.72
CA THR A 67 -9.21 -1.02 -1.90
C THR A 67 -8.22 -1.30 -0.79
N ASN A 68 -8.18 -2.53 -0.32
CA ASN A 68 -7.24 -2.99 0.69
C ASN A 68 -6.70 -4.34 0.25
N LYS A 69 -5.40 -4.41 -0.01
CA LYS A 69 -4.73 -5.62 -0.48
C LYS A 69 -3.59 -5.99 0.45
N LYS A 70 -3.39 -7.29 0.58
CA LYS A 70 -2.28 -7.89 1.32
C LYS A 70 -1.59 -8.94 0.47
N THR A 71 -0.30 -9.10 0.67
CA THR A 71 0.50 -10.14 0.04
C THR A 71 1.46 -10.77 1.04
N ASN A 72 1.87 -12.01 0.76
CA ASN A 72 2.91 -12.69 1.53
C ASN A 72 4.27 -12.04 1.20
N GLY A 73 4.98 -11.61 2.24
CA GLY A 73 6.31 -11.00 2.13
C GLY A 73 7.47 -11.95 2.40
N VAL A 74 7.21 -13.22 2.73
CA VAL A 74 8.26 -14.20 3.04
C VAL A 74 9.18 -14.41 1.84
N GLY A 75 10.49 -14.31 2.05
CA GLY A 75 11.48 -14.47 0.99
C GLY A 75 11.63 -13.26 0.06
N LYS A 76 10.94 -12.16 0.32
CA LYS A 76 11.02 -10.91 -0.44
C LYS A 76 11.51 -9.78 0.45
N SER A 77 12.18 -8.79 -0.15
CA SER A 77 12.41 -7.53 0.55
C SER A 77 11.08 -6.80 0.81
N ASP A 78 11.06 -5.91 1.80
CA ASP A 78 9.88 -5.09 2.09
C ASP A 78 9.46 -4.27 0.87
N ALA A 79 10.40 -3.66 0.17
CA ALA A 79 10.12 -2.90 -1.05
C ALA A 79 9.52 -3.77 -2.16
N GLU A 80 10.03 -4.98 -2.37
CA GLU A 80 9.52 -5.91 -3.37
C GLU A 80 8.08 -6.34 -3.06
N SER A 81 7.81 -6.78 -1.83
CA SER A 81 6.45 -7.17 -1.44
C SER A 81 5.49 -6.00 -1.47
N CYS A 82 5.93 -4.79 -1.11
CA CYS A 82 5.16 -3.56 -1.22
C CYS A 82 4.80 -3.21 -2.67
N ARG A 83 5.73 -3.38 -3.62
CA ARG A 83 5.45 -3.17 -5.05
C ARG A 83 4.39 -4.16 -5.55
N TRP A 84 4.51 -5.43 -5.19
CA TRP A 84 3.53 -6.46 -5.55
C TRP A 84 2.13 -6.16 -5.04
N VAL A 85 2.00 -5.82 -3.77
CA VAL A 85 0.69 -5.54 -3.18
C VAL A 85 0.08 -4.24 -3.70
N ALA A 86 0.91 -3.22 -3.97
CA ALA A 86 0.46 -1.97 -4.58
C ALA A 86 -0.08 -2.20 -5.99
N LEU A 87 0.58 -3.04 -6.80
CA LEU A 87 0.08 -3.42 -8.13
C LEU A 87 -1.26 -4.14 -8.05
N SER A 88 -1.46 -5.01 -7.07
CA SER A 88 -2.77 -5.66 -6.83
C SER A 88 -3.85 -4.64 -6.51
N ALA A 89 -3.54 -3.63 -5.70
CA ALA A 89 -4.47 -2.55 -5.36
C ALA A 89 -4.79 -1.68 -6.60
N LEU A 90 -3.78 -1.29 -7.38
CA LEU A 90 -3.97 -0.53 -8.61
C LEU A 90 -4.79 -1.30 -9.65
N LYS A 91 -4.56 -2.61 -9.78
CA LYS A 91 -5.35 -3.44 -10.67
C LYS A 91 -6.82 -3.48 -10.27
N ALA A 92 -7.12 -3.61 -8.99
CA ALA A 92 -8.50 -3.55 -8.50
C ALA A 92 -9.16 -2.20 -8.84
N LEU A 93 -8.43 -1.10 -8.67
CA LEU A 93 -8.92 0.24 -9.05
C LEU A 93 -9.09 0.38 -10.57
N GLN A 94 -8.18 -0.19 -11.37
CA GLN A 94 -8.30 -0.21 -12.82
C GLN A 94 -9.59 -0.91 -13.27
N GLU A 95 -9.85 -2.10 -12.75
CA GLU A 95 -11.08 -2.84 -13.05
C GLU A 95 -12.32 -2.08 -12.60
N GLY A 96 -12.31 -1.51 -11.39
CA GLY A 96 -13.41 -0.68 -10.90
C GLY A 96 -13.67 0.56 -11.75
N ALA A 97 -12.64 1.18 -12.30
CA ALA A 97 -12.75 2.30 -13.24
C ALA A 97 -13.37 1.85 -14.57
N LYS A 98 -12.89 0.75 -15.14
CA LYS A 98 -13.43 0.19 -16.40
C LYS A 98 -14.90 -0.15 -16.29
N ASP A 99 -15.31 -0.77 -15.20
CA ASP A 99 -16.70 -1.14 -14.94
C ASP A 99 -17.66 0.07 -14.90
N ARG A 100 -17.12 1.25 -14.59
CA ARG A 100 -17.87 2.50 -14.52
C ARG A 100 -17.73 3.39 -15.76
N GLY A 101 -16.97 2.97 -16.75
CA GLY A 101 -16.67 3.79 -17.92
C GLY A 101 -15.72 4.95 -17.63
N ALA A 102 -14.98 4.89 -16.52
CA ALA A 102 -13.95 5.86 -16.15
C ALA A 102 -12.63 5.57 -16.89
N ASN A 103 -11.84 6.60 -17.13
CA ASN A 103 -10.50 6.48 -17.71
C ASN A 103 -9.40 6.96 -16.77
N ALA A 104 -9.78 7.30 -15.54
CA ALA A 104 -8.85 7.73 -14.52
C ALA A 104 -9.32 7.36 -13.11
N VAL A 105 -8.35 7.19 -12.25
CA VAL A 105 -8.50 7.12 -10.79
C VAL A 105 -7.77 8.32 -10.24
N ILE A 106 -8.49 9.20 -9.56
CA ILE A 106 -7.98 10.49 -9.09
C ILE A 106 -8.11 10.62 -7.58
N ASP A 107 -7.47 11.65 -7.03
CA ASP A 107 -7.50 11.95 -5.59
C ASP A 107 -7.09 10.73 -4.73
N ILE A 108 -6.16 9.94 -5.23
CA ILE A 108 -5.69 8.74 -4.52
C ILE A 108 -4.96 9.14 -3.26
N VAL A 109 -5.42 8.64 -2.13
CA VAL A 109 -4.71 8.69 -0.85
C VAL A 109 -4.45 7.29 -0.35
N SER A 110 -3.36 7.08 0.37
CA SER A 110 -3.16 5.85 1.12
C SER A 110 -4.10 5.84 2.32
N TYR A 111 -4.66 4.66 2.63
CA TYR A 111 -5.77 4.55 3.58
C TYR A 111 -5.62 3.33 4.51
N PHE A 112 -4.40 3.04 4.90
CA PHE A 112 -4.09 1.90 5.76
C PHE A 112 -4.72 2.08 7.14
N LYS A 113 -5.49 1.07 7.57
CA LYS A 113 -6.27 1.10 8.83
C LYS A 113 -7.15 2.36 8.94
N LYS A 114 -7.68 2.85 7.82
CA LYS A 114 -8.51 4.06 7.72
C LYS A 114 -7.80 5.36 8.09
N ASN A 115 -6.48 5.37 8.07
CA ASN A 115 -5.68 6.58 8.25
C ASN A 115 -5.23 7.12 6.90
N GLU A 116 -5.65 8.32 6.56
CA GLU A 116 -5.25 8.96 5.31
C GLU A 116 -3.79 9.42 5.36
N PHE A 117 -3.04 9.05 4.34
CA PHE A 117 -1.74 9.64 4.03
C PHE A 117 -1.80 10.26 2.64
N ARG A 118 -1.55 11.57 2.57
CA ARG A 118 -1.55 12.36 1.34
C ARG A 118 -0.14 12.67 0.89
N SER A 119 0.15 12.37 -0.36
CA SER A 119 1.37 12.78 -1.03
C SER A 119 1.09 12.87 -2.52
N ALA A 120 1.64 13.91 -3.17
CA ALA A 120 1.52 14.05 -4.63
C ALA A 120 2.47 13.13 -5.40
N THR A 121 3.36 12.39 -4.72
CA THR A 121 4.38 11.54 -5.34
C THR A 121 4.37 10.10 -4.82
N ASN A 122 4.11 9.87 -3.54
CA ASN A 122 4.32 8.59 -2.88
C ASN A 122 3.02 7.96 -2.38
N TYR A 123 3.00 6.64 -2.39
CA TYR A 123 2.02 5.85 -1.66
C TYR A 123 2.67 5.22 -0.42
N GLU A 124 1.83 4.87 0.55
CA GLU A 124 2.23 4.22 1.79
C GLU A 124 2.00 2.71 1.69
N CYS A 125 2.97 1.94 2.14
CA CYS A 125 2.89 0.50 2.30
C CYS A 125 3.35 0.11 3.70
N HIS A 126 2.73 -0.92 4.26
CA HIS A 126 3.12 -1.51 5.53
C HIS A 126 3.64 -2.92 5.31
N ALA A 127 4.91 -3.14 5.61
CA ALA A 127 5.57 -4.43 5.52
C ALA A 127 5.75 -5.02 6.91
N GLY A 128 5.03 -6.08 7.19
CA GLY A 128 5.21 -6.89 8.39
C GLY A 128 6.19 -8.04 8.16
N GLY A 129 6.48 -8.83 9.19
CA GLY A 129 7.40 -9.98 9.09
C GLY A 129 6.93 -11.07 8.11
N ILE A 130 5.62 -11.17 7.85
CA ILE A 130 5.02 -12.21 7.00
C ILE A 130 4.18 -11.59 5.87
N MET A 131 3.52 -10.47 6.13
CA MET A 131 2.54 -9.84 5.22
C MET A 131 2.89 -8.39 4.95
N SER A 132 2.69 -7.96 3.71
CA SER A 132 2.69 -6.55 3.34
C SER A 132 1.31 -6.11 2.89
N GLY A 133 0.94 -4.87 3.21
CA GLY A 133 -0.39 -4.33 2.94
C GLY A 133 -0.36 -2.93 2.35
N VAL A 134 -1.25 -2.69 1.39
CA VAL A 134 -1.53 -1.37 0.80
C VAL A 134 -3.04 -1.16 0.78
N ALA A 135 -3.47 0.00 1.22
CA ALA A 135 -4.84 0.43 1.08
C ALA A 135 -4.88 1.79 0.38
N PHE A 136 -5.81 1.95 -0.55
CA PHE A 136 -6.10 3.20 -1.24
C PHE A 136 -7.55 3.61 -1.09
N LYS A 137 -7.78 4.90 -0.98
CA LYS A 137 -9.08 5.54 -1.16
C LYS A 137 -8.95 6.49 -2.34
N ALA A 138 -9.88 6.43 -3.27
CA ALA A 138 -9.77 7.16 -4.54
C ALA A 138 -11.13 7.42 -5.16
N THR A 139 -11.16 8.32 -6.14
CA THR A 139 -12.36 8.64 -6.93
C THR A 139 -12.17 8.18 -8.36
N TYR A 140 -13.16 7.50 -8.91
CA TYR A 140 -13.22 7.18 -10.33
C TYR A 140 -13.67 8.39 -11.13
N ALA A 141 -13.03 8.67 -12.26
CA ALA A 141 -13.33 9.84 -13.05
C ALA A 141 -13.15 9.62 -14.55
N LYS A 142 -13.86 10.45 -15.32
CA LYS A 142 -13.57 10.70 -16.73
C LYS A 142 -12.78 11.98 -16.82
N VAL A 143 -11.62 11.92 -17.44
CA VAL A 143 -10.76 13.08 -17.73
C VAL A 143 -10.57 13.22 -19.22
N LYS A 144 -10.22 14.44 -19.67
CA LYS A 144 -9.90 14.73 -21.08
C LYS A 144 -8.61 14.08 -21.55
#